data_b07fbad8dbe4ae3789da8be10f40dd27
#
_entry.id   b07fbad8dbe4ae3789da8be10f40dd27
#
_cell.length_a   1.000
_cell.length_b   1.000
_cell.length_c   1.000
_cell.angle_alpha   90.00
_cell.angle_beta   90.00
_cell.angle_gamma   90.00
#
_symmetry.space_group_name_H-M   'P 1'
#
loop_
_entity.id
_entity.type
_entity.pdbx_description
1 polymer ?
#
loop_
_entity_poly.entity_id
_entity_poly.type
_entity_poly.pdbx_seq_one_letter_code
_entity_poly.pdbx_strand_id
1 'polypeptide(L)'
;MAFRSRTRRALLKGIAGVMGFSVLVKTVWAKASAFEFPLGKSGLRLLSDRPLNAESVPHLLNDDVTRSAHLFIRNNGLPPVDVDIAKWILSIDGESVISPLTLSVSDLKSRFENVSLQLTLECGGNGRAEFEPAVPGNQWTLGAIGCPQWQGVRLRDLLNEAGIKNDAVYLGFHSADRHLSGDESKEVISRGIPIEKALADDAIIAWGMNGLDLPPIHGYPIRLVVAGWPGSVSGKWLTRISLRNRVHDGEKMLGKSYRVPRFPVA
;
A
#
# COMPACT_ATOMS: atom_id res chain seq x y z
N MET A 1 16.99 -21.21 -75.32
CA MET A 1 17.92 -21.90 -74.41
C MET A 1 17.20 -22.17 -73.12
N ALA A 2 16.83 -23.44 -72.89
CA ALA A 2 16.03 -23.87 -71.77
C ALA A 2 16.96 -24.31 -70.61
N PHE A 3 16.92 -23.67 -69.45
CA PHE A 3 17.61 -24.15 -68.26
C PHE A 3 16.64 -25.04 -67.47
N ARG A 4 16.94 -26.32 -67.40
CA ARG A 4 16.16 -27.36 -66.78
C ARG A 4 16.28 -27.29 -65.25
N SER A 5 15.12 -27.22 -64.61
CA SER A 5 14.95 -27.44 -63.14
C SER A 5 15.24 -28.91 -62.80
N ARG A 6 16.39 -29.21 -62.19
CA ARG A 6 16.75 -30.56 -61.70
C ARG A 6 17.09 -30.58 -60.19
N THR A 7 16.78 -29.51 -59.43
CA THR A 7 17.25 -29.42 -58.06
C THR A 7 16.15 -29.57 -57.00
N ARG A 8 14.88 -29.72 -57.35
CA ARG A 8 13.80 -29.86 -56.39
C ARG A 8 13.37 -31.31 -56.07
N ARG A 9 13.80 -32.32 -56.87
CA ARG A 9 13.43 -33.72 -56.62
C ARG A 9 14.46 -34.53 -55.81
N ALA A 10 15.66 -34.01 -55.60
CA ALA A 10 16.70 -34.67 -54.80
C ALA A 10 16.56 -34.37 -53.29
N LEU A 11 15.87 -33.29 -52.91
CA LEU A 11 15.71 -32.93 -51.52
C LEU A 11 14.59 -33.70 -50.79
N LEU A 12 13.70 -34.37 -51.53
CA LEU A 12 12.57 -35.10 -50.94
C LEU A 12 12.81 -36.60 -50.72
N LYS A 13 13.97 -37.11 -51.10
CA LYS A 13 14.34 -38.52 -50.89
C LYS A 13 15.32 -38.79 -49.76
N GLY A 14 15.77 -37.72 -49.06
CA GLY A 14 16.71 -37.82 -47.93
C GLY A 14 16.03 -37.79 -46.53
N ILE A 15 14.71 -37.66 -46.44
CA ILE A 15 14.00 -37.51 -45.15
C ILE A 15 13.24 -38.77 -44.72
N ALA A 16 13.41 -39.88 -45.42
CA ALA A 16 12.72 -41.15 -45.13
C ALA A 16 13.56 -42.16 -44.36
N GLY A 17 14.54 -41.74 -43.58
CA GLY A 17 15.47 -42.66 -42.92
C GLY A 17 15.90 -42.31 -41.49
N VAL A 18 15.15 -41.52 -40.75
CA VAL A 18 15.37 -41.37 -39.30
C VAL A 18 14.13 -41.87 -38.57
N MET A 19 14.11 -43.19 -38.44
CA MET A 19 13.18 -43.84 -37.53
C MET A 19 13.52 -43.49 -36.08
N GLY A 20 12.53 -42.95 -35.37
CA GLY A 20 12.10 -43.46 -34.09
C GLY A 20 13.08 -43.30 -32.92
N PHE A 21 13.39 -42.08 -32.50
CA PHE A 21 13.55 -41.78 -31.08
C PHE A 21 12.53 -40.71 -30.73
N SER A 22 11.30 -41.14 -30.47
CA SER A 22 10.34 -40.33 -29.75
C SER A 22 10.83 -40.19 -28.32
N VAL A 23 11.72 -39.23 -28.07
CA VAL A 23 11.94 -38.72 -26.73
C VAL A 23 10.64 -38.08 -26.33
N LEU A 24 9.83 -38.80 -25.55
CA LEU A 24 8.73 -38.22 -24.80
C LEU A 24 9.34 -37.22 -23.82
N VAL A 25 9.59 -36.01 -24.28
CA VAL A 25 9.78 -34.88 -23.38
C VAL A 25 8.42 -34.68 -22.70
N LYS A 26 8.23 -35.38 -21.58
CA LYS A 26 7.22 -34.97 -20.61
C LYS A 26 7.60 -33.57 -20.20
N THR A 27 7.07 -32.56 -20.90
CA THR A 27 6.99 -31.19 -20.39
C THR A 27 6.16 -31.29 -19.14
N VAL A 28 6.83 -31.48 -18.01
CA VAL A 28 6.25 -31.22 -16.70
C VAL A 28 6.06 -29.73 -16.67
N TRP A 29 4.89 -29.28 -17.12
CA TRP A 29 4.39 -27.96 -16.76
C TRP A 29 4.20 -28.02 -15.24
N ALA A 30 5.24 -27.69 -14.48
CA ALA A 30 5.06 -27.29 -13.11
C ALA A 30 4.06 -26.12 -13.19
N LYS A 31 2.80 -26.37 -12.83
CA LYS A 31 1.89 -25.29 -12.52
C LYS A 31 2.59 -24.51 -11.41
N ALA A 32 3.25 -23.39 -11.78
CA ALA A 32 3.60 -22.41 -10.79
C ALA A 32 2.28 -22.11 -10.07
N SER A 33 2.18 -22.50 -8.81
CA SER A 33 1.00 -22.20 -8.00
C SER A 33 0.83 -20.71 -8.07
N ALA A 34 -0.27 -20.26 -8.66
CA ALA A 34 -0.56 -18.83 -8.71
C ALA A 34 -0.57 -18.32 -7.26
N PHE A 35 0.11 -17.21 -7.00
CA PHE A 35 0.11 -16.62 -5.66
C PHE A 35 -1.33 -16.38 -5.22
N GLU A 36 -1.69 -16.89 -4.05
CA GLU A 36 -3.02 -16.71 -3.49
C GLU A 36 -3.06 -15.41 -2.69
N PHE A 37 -3.83 -14.46 -3.19
CA PHE A 37 -4.02 -13.19 -2.50
C PHE A 37 -4.93 -13.35 -1.26
N PRO A 38 -4.81 -12.46 -0.26
CA PRO A 38 -5.73 -12.41 0.88
C PRO A 38 -7.19 -12.37 0.43
N LEU A 39 -8.09 -12.90 1.25
CA LEU A 39 -9.52 -12.96 0.99
C LEU A 39 -10.07 -11.61 0.50
N GLY A 40 -10.85 -11.62 -0.55
CA GLY A 40 -11.46 -10.45 -1.16
C GLY A 40 -10.53 -9.63 -2.07
N LYS A 41 -9.29 -10.10 -2.33
CA LYS A 41 -8.35 -9.45 -3.26
C LYS A 41 -8.27 -10.21 -4.57
N SER A 42 -8.33 -9.49 -5.69
CA SER A 42 -8.24 -10.05 -7.04
C SER A 42 -7.76 -8.98 -8.04
N GLY A 43 -7.33 -9.41 -9.22
CA GLY A 43 -6.92 -8.50 -10.28
C GLY A 43 -5.69 -7.67 -9.95
N LEU A 44 -4.78 -8.22 -9.15
CA LEU A 44 -3.55 -7.57 -8.76
C LEU A 44 -2.34 -8.27 -9.38
N ARG A 45 -1.30 -7.49 -9.67
CA ARG A 45 0.02 -7.99 -10.05
C ARG A 45 0.91 -8.01 -8.81
N LEU A 46 1.42 -9.19 -8.45
CA LEU A 46 2.34 -9.36 -7.33
C LEU A 46 3.70 -8.72 -7.65
N LEU A 47 4.24 -7.95 -6.70
CA LEU A 47 5.59 -7.38 -6.75
C LEU A 47 6.51 -7.99 -5.70
N SER A 48 5.99 -8.31 -4.52
CA SER A 48 6.68 -9.10 -3.49
C SER A 48 5.64 -9.80 -2.62
N ASP A 49 5.99 -10.97 -2.10
CA ASP A 49 5.15 -11.77 -1.20
C ASP A 49 5.42 -11.45 0.28
N ARG A 50 6.63 -11.01 0.62
CA ARG A 50 7.04 -10.70 1.99
C ARG A 50 7.95 -9.47 2.07
N PRO A 51 7.47 -8.28 2.51
CA PRO A 51 6.06 -7.98 2.79
C PRO A 51 5.23 -8.01 1.50
N LEU A 52 3.95 -8.39 1.62
CA LEU A 52 3.07 -8.44 0.47
C LEU A 52 2.91 -7.04 -0.14
N ASN A 53 3.31 -6.91 -1.40
CA ASN A 53 3.09 -5.72 -2.21
C ASN A 53 2.57 -6.15 -3.59
N ALA A 54 1.49 -5.53 -4.02
CA ALA A 54 0.86 -5.82 -5.30
C ALA A 54 0.14 -4.58 -5.83
N GLU A 55 0.20 -4.36 -7.13
CA GLU A 55 -0.47 -3.24 -7.78
C GLU A 55 -1.74 -3.67 -8.50
N SER A 56 -2.64 -2.74 -8.67
CA SER A 56 -3.83 -2.91 -9.50
C SER A 56 -3.43 -3.09 -10.96
N VAL A 57 -4.13 -3.95 -11.67
CA VAL A 57 -4.00 -4.00 -13.13
C VAL A 57 -4.76 -2.78 -13.71
N PRO A 58 -4.14 -1.93 -14.54
CA PRO A 58 -4.69 -0.61 -14.91
C PRO A 58 -6.13 -0.62 -15.44
N HIS A 59 -6.50 -1.63 -16.23
CA HIS A 59 -7.87 -1.71 -16.78
C HIS A 59 -8.95 -2.02 -15.73
N LEU A 60 -8.58 -2.34 -14.49
CA LEU A 60 -9.50 -2.55 -13.36
C LEU A 60 -9.67 -1.27 -12.51
N LEU A 61 -9.04 -0.17 -12.91
CA LEU A 61 -9.14 1.14 -12.25
C LEU A 61 -10.09 2.10 -13.00
N ASN A 62 -10.96 1.58 -13.86
CA ASN A 62 -11.88 2.37 -14.67
C ASN A 62 -13.24 2.65 -14.01
N ASP A 63 -13.49 2.13 -12.82
CA ASP A 63 -14.69 2.43 -12.04
C ASP A 63 -14.57 3.82 -11.37
N ASP A 64 -15.68 4.54 -11.19
CA ASP A 64 -15.72 5.83 -10.48
C ASP A 64 -15.19 5.71 -9.05
N VAL A 65 -15.44 4.57 -8.40
CA VAL A 65 -14.93 4.22 -7.08
C VAL A 65 -14.09 2.94 -7.19
N THR A 66 -12.82 3.01 -6.83
CA THR A 66 -11.95 1.84 -6.85
C THR A 66 -12.48 0.74 -5.92
N ARG A 67 -12.77 -0.43 -6.46
CA ARG A 67 -13.26 -1.59 -5.69
C ARG A 67 -12.21 -2.04 -4.68
N SER A 68 -12.66 -2.44 -3.49
CA SER A 68 -11.78 -2.96 -2.43
C SER A 68 -10.90 -4.13 -2.92
N ALA A 69 -11.46 -4.98 -3.79
CA ALA A 69 -10.74 -6.11 -4.37
C ALA A 69 -9.51 -5.68 -5.21
N HIS A 70 -9.62 -4.55 -5.88
CA HIS A 70 -8.63 -4.07 -6.86
C HIS A 70 -7.67 -3.04 -6.28
N LEU A 71 -7.95 -2.45 -5.10
CA LEU A 71 -7.04 -1.48 -4.50
C LEU A 71 -5.67 -2.11 -4.25
N PHE A 72 -4.61 -1.44 -4.70
CA PHE A 72 -3.24 -1.91 -4.53
C PHE A 72 -2.87 -2.18 -3.06
N ILE A 73 -1.92 -3.09 -2.85
CA ILE A 73 -1.42 -3.44 -1.52
C ILE A 73 0.01 -2.93 -1.40
N ARG A 74 0.27 -2.10 -0.36
CA ARG A 74 1.61 -1.65 -0.01
C ARG A 74 1.87 -1.86 1.48
N ASN A 75 2.83 -2.72 1.80
CA ASN A 75 3.28 -2.98 3.17
C ASN A 75 4.78 -2.75 3.31
N ASN A 76 5.19 -2.28 4.49
CA ASN A 76 6.59 -2.22 4.91
C ASN A 76 6.96 -3.38 5.83
N GLY A 77 5.99 -3.88 6.59
CA GLY A 77 6.07 -5.02 7.48
C GLY A 77 4.93 -6.00 7.25
N LEU A 78 4.65 -6.82 8.23
CA LEU A 78 3.59 -7.81 8.22
C LEU A 78 2.36 -7.25 8.96
N PRO A 79 1.14 -7.57 8.52
CA PRO A 79 -0.07 -7.23 9.27
C PRO A 79 -0.01 -7.75 10.70
N PRO A 80 -0.67 -7.09 11.68
CA PRO A 80 -0.89 -7.67 13.00
C PRO A 80 -1.70 -8.96 12.86
N VAL A 81 -1.56 -9.85 13.85
CA VAL A 81 -2.36 -11.06 14.00
C VAL A 81 -3.34 -10.88 15.13
N ASP A 82 -4.39 -11.67 15.16
CA ASP A 82 -5.35 -11.76 16.27
C ASP A 82 -5.93 -10.39 16.68
N VAL A 83 -6.34 -9.59 15.69
CA VAL A 83 -6.88 -8.25 15.91
C VAL A 83 -8.24 -8.34 16.60
N ASP A 84 -8.31 -7.90 17.85
CA ASP A 84 -9.54 -7.76 18.62
C ASP A 84 -9.99 -6.29 18.62
N ILE A 85 -11.03 -5.98 17.86
CA ILE A 85 -11.55 -4.60 17.73
C ILE A 85 -12.05 -4.04 19.07
N ALA A 86 -12.54 -4.90 19.98
CA ALA A 86 -13.05 -4.46 21.29
C ALA A 86 -11.91 -3.95 22.20
N LYS A 87 -10.68 -4.41 21.95
CA LYS A 87 -9.49 -4.00 22.70
C LYS A 87 -8.61 -3.01 21.93
N TRP A 88 -8.97 -2.70 20.70
CA TRP A 88 -8.15 -1.79 19.88
C TRP A 88 -8.26 -0.36 20.36
N ILE A 89 -7.13 0.25 20.66
CA ILE A 89 -7.03 1.61 21.19
C ILE A 89 -6.24 2.50 20.24
N LEU A 90 -6.72 3.71 20.05
CA LEU A 90 -5.99 4.83 19.47
C LEU A 90 -5.61 5.82 20.57
N SER A 91 -4.32 6.04 20.76
CA SER A 91 -3.80 7.10 21.62
C SER A 91 -3.48 8.36 20.83
N ILE A 92 -3.80 9.51 21.36
CA ILE A 92 -3.39 10.84 20.84
C ILE A 92 -2.63 11.55 21.94
N ASP A 93 -1.35 11.78 21.73
CA ASP A 93 -0.42 12.37 22.71
C ASP A 93 0.70 13.18 22.03
N GLY A 94 1.77 13.43 22.75
CA GLY A 94 2.95 14.13 22.25
C GLY A 94 3.21 15.46 22.94
N GLU A 95 4.32 16.09 22.59
CA GLU A 95 4.80 17.32 23.26
C GLU A 95 3.80 18.47 23.11
N SER A 96 3.05 18.49 21.99
CA SER A 96 2.14 19.60 21.61
C SER A 96 0.66 19.28 21.82
N VAL A 97 0.31 18.25 22.61
CA VAL A 97 -1.06 17.96 23.03
C VAL A 97 -1.36 18.63 24.37
N ILE A 98 -2.57 19.21 24.52
CA ILE A 98 -3.03 19.79 25.79
C ILE A 98 -3.57 18.69 26.72
N SER A 99 -4.48 17.86 26.20
CA SER A 99 -5.16 16.78 26.94
C SER A 99 -5.06 15.49 26.14
N PRO A 100 -4.13 14.58 26.46
CA PRO A 100 -4.02 13.30 25.78
C PRO A 100 -5.33 12.52 25.76
N LEU A 101 -5.64 11.88 24.62
CA LEU A 101 -6.84 11.06 24.44
C LEU A 101 -6.47 9.59 24.31
N THR A 102 -7.37 8.75 24.79
CA THR A 102 -7.37 7.31 24.59
C THR A 102 -8.75 6.90 24.13
N LEU A 103 -8.86 6.43 22.89
CA LEU A 103 -10.12 6.19 22.21
C LEU A 103 -10.21 4.75 21.73
N SER A 104 -11.31 4.09 22.06
CA SER A 104 -11.70 2.83 21.40
C SER A 104 -12.25 3.07 20.01
N VAL A 105 -12.37 2.03 19.18
CA VAL A 105 -13.05 2.14 17.88
C VAL A 105 -14.52 2.52 18.05
N SER A 106 -15.15 2.09 19.16
CA SER A 106 -16.52 2.51 19.51
C SER A 106 -16.62 4.00 19.82
N ASP A 107 -15.64 4.56 20.55
CA ASP A 107 -15.58 5.99 20.83
C ASP A 107 -15.47 6.80 19.53
N LEU A 108 -14.60 6.37 18.61
CA LEU A 108 -14.46 7.03 17.31
C LEU A 108 -15.79 7.09 16.56
N LYS A 109 -16.56 5.99 16.57
CA LYS A 109 -17.84 5.89 15.86
C LYS A 109 -18.98 6.67 16.52
N SER A 110 -18.95 6.85 17.85
CA SER A 110 -20.08 7.41 18.61
C SER A 110 -19.91 8.85 19.05
N ARG A 111 -18.66 9.34 19.23
CA ARG A 111 -18.38 10.67 19.79
C ARG A 111 -18.14 11.74 18.73
N PHE A 112 -17.81 11.36 17.52
CA PHE A 112 -17.42 12.29 16.45
C PHE A 112 -18.35 12.20 15.25
N GLU A 113 -18.36 13.24 14.42
CA GLU A 113 -19.11 13.25 13.17
C GLU A 113 -18.55 12.21 12.21
N ASN A 114 -19.41 11.25 11.81
CA ASN A 114 -19.06 10.24 10.82
C ASN A 114 -19.08 10.85 9.41
N VAL A 115 -17.98 10.67 8.68
CA VAL A 115 -17.85 11.16 7.31
C VAL A 115 -17.64 9.98 6.34
N SER A 116 -18.08 10.19 5.10
CA SER A 116 -17.84 9.28 3.99
C SER A 116 -17.26 10.07 2.83
N LEU A 117 -15.97 9.86 2.54
CA LEU A 117 -15.21 10.64 1.56
C LEU A 117 -14.56 9.74 0.53
N GLN A 118 -14.66 10.11 -0.72
CA GLN A 118 -13.91 9.46 -1.80
C GLN A 118 -12.54 10.12 -1.91
N LEU A 119 -11.48 9.41 -1.47
CA LEU A 119 -10.14 9.95 -1.38
C LEU A 119 -9.13 9.05 -2.07
N THR A 120 -8.25 9.64 -2.86
CA THR A 120 -7.19 8.93 -3.57
C THR A 120 -6.03 8.61 -2.63
N LEU A 121 -5.58 7.36 -2.69
CA LEU A 121 -4.27 6.93 -2.18
C LEU A 121 -3.36 6.58 -3.35
N GLU A 122 -2.13 7.07 -3.29
CA GLU A 122 -1.09 6.75 -4.25
C GLU A 122 0.23 6.46 -3.54
N CYS A 123 0.91 5.40 -3.94
CA CYS A 123 2.28 5.15 -3.51
C CYS A 123 3.23 6.14 -4.16
N GLY A 124 4.08 6.81 -3.37
CA GLY A 124 5.11 7.71 -3.93
C GLY A 124 6.15 7.01 -4.84
N GLY A 125 6.03 5.69 -5.03
CA GLY A 125 6.82 4.92 -5.99
C GLY A 125 6.04 4.51 -7.23
N ASN A 126 4.80 4.96 -7.39
CA ASN A 126 4.01 4.71 -8.60
C ASN A 126 4.78 5.22 -9.83
N GLY A 127 4.87 4.43 -10.90
CA GLY A 127 5.70 4.75 -12.07
C GLY A 127 7.21 4.46 -11.91
N ARG A 128 7.66 3.82 -10.82
CA ARG A 128 9.11 3.55 -10.63
C ARG A 128 9.70 2.65 -11.71
N ALA A 129 8.93 1.76 -12.28
CA ALA A 129 9.38 0.88 -13.35
C ALA A 129 9.75 1.63 -14.65
N GLU A 130 9.36 2.90 -14.76
CA GLU A 130 9.66 3.74 -15.94
C GLU A 130 11.08 4.35 -15.90
N PHE A 131 11.78 4.24 -14.75
CA PHE A 131 13.15 4.77 -14.66
C PHE A 131 14.15 3.84 -15.33
N GLU A 132 15.04 4.42 -16.16
CA GLU A 132 16.17 3.74 -16.77
C GLU A 132 17.46 4.57 -16.52
N PRO A 133 18.48 3.98 -15.84
CA PRO A 133 18.50 2.64 -15.28
C PRO A 133 17.50 2.44 -14.12
N ALA A 134 17.09 1.19 -13.90
CA ALA A 134 16.13 0.84 -12.85
C ALA A 134 16.64 1.27 -11.46
N VAL A 135 15.77 1.93 -10.68
CA VAL A 135 16.10 2.37 -9.31
C VAL A 135 15.63 1.33 -8.27
N PRO A 136 16.31 1.21 -7.11
CA PRO A 136 15.95 0.25 -6.07
C PRO A 136 14.51 0.42 -5.55
N GLY A 137 13.89 -0.69 -5.16
CA GLY A 137 12.54 -0.77 -4.58
C GLY A 137 11.57 -1.54 -5.45
N ASN A 138 10.31 -1.62 -5.00
CA ASN A 138 9.26 -2.29 -5.78
C ASN A 138 9.06 -1.58 -7.12
N GLN A 139 9.11 -2.34 -8.18
CA GLN A 139 8.96 -1.85 -9.56
C GLN A 139 7.47 -1.67 -9.90
N TRP A 140 6.86 -0.66 -9.28
CA TRP A 140 5.51 -0.24 -9.58
C TRP A 140 5.42 0.30 -11.01
N THR A 141 4.42 -0.15 -11.76
CA THR A 141 4.02 0.52 -12.99
C THR A 141 3.04 1.67 -12.66
N LEU A 142 1.83 1.66 -13.17
CA LEU A 142 0.84 2.70 -12.93
C LEU A 142 -0.29 2.27 -11.99
N GLY A 143 -0.19 1.08 -11.39
CA GLY A 143 -1.25 0.48 -10.59
C GLY A 143 -1.16 0.69 -9.07
N ALA A 144 -0.19 1.47 -8.59
CA ALA A 144 -0.06 1.77 -7.16
C ALA A 144 -0.89 3.00 -6.75
N ILE A 145 -2.10 3.10 -7.27
CA ILE A 145 -3.08 4.16 -7.04
C ILE A 145 -4.48 3.57 -6.88
N GLY A 146 -5.37 4.28 -6.22
CA GLY A 146 -6.80 3.97 -6.16
C GLY A 146 -7.58 5.00 -5.36
N CYS A 147 -8.87 5.13 -5.65
CA CYS A 147 -9.76 6.13 -5.07
C CYS A 147 -11.04 5.47 -4.55
N PRO A 148 -10.97 4.67 -3.46
CA PRO A 148 -12.15 4.10 -2.82
C PRO A 148 -12.90 5.14 -1.99
N GLN A 149 -14.12 4.81 -1.59
CA GLN A 149 -14.86 5.58 -0.60
C GLN A 149 -14.47 5.12 0.81
N TRP A 150 -14.01 6.07 1.63
CA TRP A 150 -13.59 5.82 3.01
C TRP A 150 -14.67 6.29 3.98
N GLN A 151 -14.90 5.52 5.04
CA GLN A 151 -15.79 5.88 6.15
C GLN A 151 -14.96 6.04 7.42
N GLY A 152 -15.17 7.14 8.13
CA GLY A 152 -14.38 7.46 9.31
C GLY A 152 -14.80 8.77 9.98
N VAL A 153 -13.85 9.37 10.69
CA VAL A 153 -13.96 10.71 11.31
C VAL A 153 -12.83 11.58 10.81
N ARG A 154 -13.08 12.90 10.75
CA ARG A 154 -12.00 13.85 10.42
C ARG A 154 -10.95 13.86 11.51
N LEU A 155 -9.70 13.80 11.12
CA LEU A 155 -8.58 13.84 12.06
C LEU A 155 -8.60 15.11 12.91
N ARG A 156 -8.91 16.25 12.31
CA ARG A 156 -9.00 17.55 13.01
C ARG A 156 -9.97 17.54 14.18
N ASP A 157 -11.07 16.77 14.12
CA ASP A 157 -12.06 16.77 15.19
C ASP A 157 -11.50 16.10 16.46
N LEU A 158 -10.71 15.03 16.28
CA LEU A 158 -9.98 14.39 17.36
C LEU A 158 -8.89 15.30 17.92
N LEU A 159 -8.17 16.00 17.03
CA LEU A 159 -7.10 16.93 17.43
C LEU A 159 -7.66 18.15 18.18
N ASN A 160 -8.82 18.66 17.77
CA ASN A 160 -9.50 19.75 18.47
C ASN A 160 -9.95 19.31 19.87
N GLU A 161 -10.46 18.09 20.05
CA GLU A 161 -10.82 17.55 21.35
C GLU A 161 -9.59 17.37 22.25
N ALA A 162 -8.49 16.84 21.71
CA ALA A 162 -7.22 16.71 22.44
C ALA A 162 -6.61 18.06 22.81
N GLY A 163 -6.94 19.12 22.07
CA GLY A 163 -6.33 20.42 22.15
C GLY A 163 -4.90 20.44 21.63
N ILE A 164 -4.62 21.43 20.80
CA ILE A 164 -3.32 21.60 20.13
C ILE A 164 -2.62 22.81 20.77
N LYS A 165 -1.39 22.63 21.23
CA LYS A 165 -0.55 23.74 21.70
C LYS A 165 -0.06 24.57 20.52
N ASN A 166 0.23 25.85 20.78
CA ASN A 166 0.69 26.80 19.75
C ASN A 166 2.06 26.45 19.13
N ASP A 167 2.82 25.58 19.78
CA ASP A 167 4.12 25.11 19.31
C ASP A 167 4.03 23.87 18.40
N ALA A 168 2.83 23.37 18.11
CA ALA A 168 2.63 22.20 17.27
C ALA A 168 3.09 22.47 15.83
N VAL A 169 4.00 21.64 15.33
CA VAL A 169 4.59 21.74 13.99
C VAL A 169 4.20 20.54 13.11
N TYR A 170 4.14 19.37 13.73
CA TYR A 170 4.00 18.11 12.99
C TYR A 170 3.14 17.11 13.74
N LEU A 171 2.53 16.21 12.97
CA LEU A 171 1.87 15.02 13.48
C LEU A 171 2.62 13.78 12.98
N GLY A 172 2.96 12.85 13.88
CA GLY A 172 3.47 11.52 13.55
C GLY A 172 2.44 10.44 13.84
N PHE A 173 2.48 9.33 13.10
CA PHE A 173 1.66 8.16 13.39
C PHE A 173 2.50 6.95 13.75
N HIS A 174 1.94 6.03 14.53
CA HIS A 174 2.48 4.72 14.87
C HIS A 174 1.44 3.64 14.60
N SER A 175 1.89 2.45 14.27
CA SER A 175 1.05 1.36 13.76
C SER A 175 1.44 0.03 14.39
N ALA A 176 0.53 -0.94 14.36
CA ALA A 176 0.73 -2.28 14.90
C ALA A 176 1.32 -3.29 13.90
N ASP A 177 1.82 -2.84 12.75
CA ASP A 177 2.48 -3.74 11.81
C ASP A 177 3.79 -4.30 12.42
N ARG A 178 4.09 -5.55 12.07
CA ARG A 178 5.22 -6.29 12.65
C ARG A 178 6.44 -6.22 11.74
N HIS A 179 7.61 -6.04 12.35
CA HIS A 179 8.86 -6.01 11.61
C HIS A 179 9.17 -7.38 10.97
N LEU A 180 9.78 -7.38 9.77
CA LEU A 180 10.07 -8.60 9.01
C LEU A 180 11.02 -9.57 9.73
N SER A 181 11.86 -9.07 10.64
CA SER A 181 12.74 -9.90 11.46
C SER A 181 12.03 -10.62 12.60
N GLY A 182 10.75 -10.31 12.89
CA GLY A 182 10.04 -10.83 14.07
C GLY A 182 10.37 -10.11 15.37
N ASP A 183 11.22 -9.10 15.34
CA ASP A 183 11.59 -8.30 16.52
C ASP A 183 10.52 -7.24 16.79
N GLU A 184 9.77 -7.44 17.86
CA GLU A 184 8.65 -6.57 18.26
C GLU A 184 9.10 -5.19 18.76
N SER A 185 10.37 -5.04 19.14
CA SER A 185 10.93 -3.74 19.54
C SER A 185 11.20 -2.80 18.37
N LYS A 186 11.19 -3.32 17.13
CA LYS A 186 11.47 -2.55 15.92
C LYS A 186 10.20 -2.03 15.29
N GLU A 187 10.08 -0.72 15.28
CA GLU A 187 9.04 -0.05 14.50
C GLU A 187 9.29 -0.27 12.99
N VAL A 188 8.22 -0.53 12.25
CA VAL A 188 8.32 -0.79 10.80
C VAL A 188 8.35 0.50 10.00
N ILE A 189 7.43 1.40 10.34
CA ILE A 189 7.28 2.72 9.72
C ILE A 189 6.50 3.64 10.64
N SER A 190 7.04 4.83 10.87
CA SER A 190 6.38 5.92 11.58
C SER A 190 6.69 7.20 10.83
N ARG A 191 5.72 7.70 10.11
CA ARG A 191 5.87 8.93 9.33
C ARG A 191 4.87 9.98 9.80
N GLY A 192 4.97 11.16 9.26
CA GLY A 192 4.13 12.26 9.69
C GLY A 192 3.85 13.27 8.59
N ILE A 193 3.03 14.24 8.96
CA ILE A 193 2.59 15.35 8.12
C ILE A 193 2.66 16.66 8.91
N PRO A 194 2.82 17.81 8.26
CA PRO A 194 2.67 19.12 8.92
C PRO A 194 1.31 19.24 9.59
N ILE A 195 1.24 20.02 10.66
CA ILE A 195 0.01 20.18 11.44
C ILE A 195 -1.13 20.79 10.61
N GLU A 196 -0.82 21.68 9.68
CA GLU A 196 -1.80 22.29 8.77
C GLU A 196 -2.50 21.23 7.91
N LYS A 197 -1.74 20.22 7.44
CA LYS A 197 -2.30 19.10 6.68
C LYS A 197 -3.12 18.16 7.56
N ALA A 198 -2.73 17.98 8.81
CA ALA A 198 -3.48 17.16 9.75
C ALA A 198 -4.87 17.77 10.07
N LEU A 199 -5.00 19.07 9.97
CA LEU A 199 -6.24 19.83 10.19
C LEU A 199 -7.13 19.96 8.93
N ALA A 200 -6.66 19.48 7.78
CA ALA A 200 -7.43 19.54 6.55
C ALA A 200 -8.63 18.57 6.55
N ASP A 201 -9.67 18.91 5.80
CA ASP A 201 -10.91 18.14 5.71
C ASP A 201 -10.74 16.73 5.16
N ASP A 202 -9.69 16.51 4.39
CA ASP A 202 -9.36 15.27 3.68
C ASP A 202 -8.31 14.40 4.42
N ALA A 203 -8.05 14.71 5.70
CA ALA A 203 -7.30 13.85 6.61
C ALA A 203 -8.28 13.18 7.58
N ILE A 204 -8.40 11.84 7.52
CA ILE A 204 -9.38 11.10 8.32
C ILE A 204 -8.78 9.87 9.01
N ILE A 205 -9.38 9.46 10.11
CA ILE A 205 -9.23 8.13 10.68
C ILE A 205 -10.35 7.27 10.16
N ALA A 206 -10.03 6.34 9.27
CA ALA A 206 -11.01 5.48 8.60
C ALA A 206 -11.11 4.12 9.29
N TRP A 207 -12.34 3.58 9.41
CA TRP A 207 -12.63 2.21 9.82
C TRP A 207 -13.37 1.42 8.75
N GLY A 208 -13.85 2.09 7.70
CA GLY A 208 -14.60 1.48 6.61
C GLY A 208 -14.07 1.86 5.24
N MET A 209 -14.35 1.00 4.26
CA MET A 209 -14.01 1.22 2.86
C MET A 209 -15.11 0.63 1.97
N ASN A 210 -15.69 1.44 1.08
CA ASN A 210 -16.74 1.05 0.15
C ASN A 210 -17.98 0.42 0.84
N GLY A 211 -18.39 0.99 1.98
CA GLY A 211 -19.58 0.55 2.72
C GLY A 211 -19.40 -0.66 3.62
N LEU A 212 -18.17 -1.21 3.72
CA LEU A 212 -17.82 -2.35 4.58
C LEU A 212 -16.70 -1.98 5.53
N ASP A 213 -16.45 -2.81 6.54
CA ASP A 213 -15.26 -2.69 7.37
C ASP A 213 -13.99 -2.75 6.51
N LEU A 214 -12.92 -2.12 6.98
CA LEU A 214 -11.62 -2.20 6.31
C LEU A 214 -11.19 -3.66 6.15
N PRO A 215 -10.76 -4.10 4.96
CA PRO A 215 -10.08 -5.38 4.83
C PRO A 215 -8.83 -5.41 5.72
N PRO A 216 -8.50 -6.55 6.37
CA PRO A 216 -7.32 -6.68 7.23
C PRO A 216 -6.03 -6.17 6.59
N ILE A 217 -5.81 -6.48 5.31
CA ILE A 217 -4.62 -6.05 4.55
C ILE A 217 -4.58 -4.53 4.30
N HIS A 218 -5.70 -3.85 4.43
CA HIS A 218 -5.83 -2.40 4.25
C HIS A 218 -5.88 -1.61 5.56
N GLY A 219 -5.70 -2.28 6.72
CA GLY A 219 -5.49 -1.60 8.00
C GLY A 219 -6.63 -1.73 9.01
N TYR A 220 -7.48 -2.80 8.92
CA TYR A 220 -8.47 -3.08 9.96
C TYR A 220 -7.81 -3.16 11.34
N PRO A 221 -8.41 -2.58 12.41
CA PRO A 221 -9.74 -1.97 12.44
C PRO A 221 -9.76 -0.49 12.04
N ILE A 222 -8.64 0.24 12.12
CA ILE A 222 -8.56 1.67 11.77
C ILE A 222 -7.24 2.01 11.10
N ARG A 223 -7.31 3.01 10.23
CA ARG A 223 -6.14 3.56 9.54
C ARG A 223 -6.22 5.07 9.41
N LEU A 224 -5.07 5.70 9.24
CA LEU A 224 -4.97 7.08 8.77
C LEU A 224 -5.09 7.11 7.23
N VAL A 225 -5.86 8.06 6.71
CA VAL A 225 -5.94 8.40 5.29
C VAL A 225 -5.69 9.89 5.13
N VAL A 226 -4.67 10.24 4.35
CA VAL A 226 -4.24 11.62 4.08
C VAL A 226 -4.21 11.81 2.57
N ALA A 227 -5.28 12.35 2.01
CA ALA A 227 -5.39 12.56 0.56
C ALA A 227 -4.41 13.62 0.06
N GLY A 228 -3.99 13.50 -1.20
CA GLY A 228 -3.06 14.45 -1.82
C GLY A 228 -1.61 14.35 -1.34
N TRP A 229 -1.32 13.41 -0.43
CA TRP A 229 0.02 13.11 0.08
C TRP A 229 0.41 11.67 -0.27
N PRO A 230 1.72 11.37 -0.36
CA PRO A 230 2.18 10.00 -0.64
C PRO A 230 1.56 8.99 0.33
N GLY A 231 1.08 7.85 -0.16
CA GLY A 231 0.40 6.82 0.66
C GLY A 231 1.20 6.32 1.86
N SER A 232 2.51 6.60 1.92
CA SER A 232 3.37 6.29 3.06
C SER A 232 3.06 7.08 4.33
N VAL A 233 2.28 8.17 4.25
CA VAL A 233 1.80 8.92 5.42
C VAL A 233 0.38 8.52 5.84
N SER A 234 -0.24 7.60 5.10
CA SER A 234 -1.55 7.02 5.40
C SER A 234 -1.37 5.69 6.14
N GLY A 235 -1.02 5.77 7.43
CA GLY A 235 -0.68 4.61 8.27
C GLY A 235 -1.83 3.63 8.44
N LYS A 236 -1.58 2.32 8.26
CA LYS A 236 -2.50 1.22 8.51
C LYS A 236 -2.35 0.71 9.93
N TRP A 237 -3.38 0.00 10.44
CA TRP A 237 -3.36 -0.58 11.79
C TRP A 237 -2.94 0.44 12.84
N LEU A 238 -3.56 1.61 12.77
CA LEU A 238 -3.19 2.79 13.55
C LEU A 238 -3.41 2.57 15.04
N THR A 239 -2.38 2.86 15.85
CA THR A 239 -2.44 2.72 17.32
C THR A 239 -2.16 4.03 18.04
N ARG A 240 -1.40 4.95 17.44
CA ARG A 240 -1.04 6.19 18.10
C ARG A 240 -0.83 7.33 17.09
N ILE A 241 -1.23 8.51 17.49
CA ILE A 241 -0.93 9.79 16.86
C ILE A 241 -0.16 10.64 17.86
N SER A 242 0.97 11.20 17.43
CA SER A 242 1.85 12.02 18.26
C SER A 242 1.95 13.42 17.67
N LEU A 243 1.47 14.44 18.43
CA LEU A 243 1.61 15.86 18.07
C LEU A 243 2.97 16.37 18.55
N ARG A 244 3.73 16.93 17.63
CA ARG A 244 5.14 17.28 17.83
C ARG A 244 5.38 18.77 17.66
N ASN A 245 6.28 19.33 18.48
CA ASN A 245 6.81 20.68 18.33
C ASN A 245 8.03 20.75 17.39
N ARG A 246 8.26 19.70 16.64
CA ARG A 246 9.34 19.56 15.64
C ARG A 246 8.89 18.63 14.50
N VAL A 247 9.63 18.61 13.41
CA VAL A 247 9.43 17.60 12.35
C VAL A 247 9.53 16.21 12.96
N HIS A 248 8.57 15.34 12.62
CA HIS A 248 8.56 13.96 13.10
C HIS A 248 9.82 13.22 12.67
N ASP A 249 10.38 12.43 13.59
CA ASP A 249 11.67 11.75 13.45
C ASP A 249 11.55 10.21 13.57
N GLY A 250 10.33 9.67 13.39
CA GLY A 250 10.07 8.23 13.43
C GLY A 250 10.70 7.43 12.29
N GLU A 251 10.55 6.11 12.36
CA GLU A 251 11.17 5.19 11.41
C GLU A 251 10.77 5.51 9.95
N LYS A 252 11.75 5.61 9.06
CA LYS A 252 11.61 6.01 7.64
C LYS A 252 11.11 7.44 7.40
N MET A 253 11.00 8.28 8.43
CA MET A 253 10.70 9.69 8.23
C MET A 253 11.94 10.46 7.79
N LEU A 254 13.07 10.22 8.45
CA LEU A 254 14.37 10.80 8.13
C LEU A 254 15.24 9.83 7.32
N GLY A 255 16.33 10.32 6.77
CA GLY A 255 17.27 9.51 6.00
C GLY A 255 16.90 9.40 4.51
N LYS A 256 17.23 8.28 3.87
CA LYS A 256 17.10 8.07 2.42
C LYS A 256 15.72 7.56 1.98
N SER A 257 14.93 7.01 2.90
CA SER A 257 13.63 6.42 2.57
C SER A 257 12.61 7.49 2.17
N TYR A 258 11.84 7.21 1.12
CA TYR A 258 10.77 8.10 0.63
C TYR A 258 11.22 9.53 0.28
N ARG A 259 12.48 9.70 -0.09
CA ARG A 259 13.01 10.97 -0.57
C ARG A 259 12.99 11.02 -2.09
N VAL A 260 12.70 12.19 -2.61
CA VAL A 260 12.88 12.51 -4.04
C VAL A 260 13.93 13.61 -4.14
N PRO A 261 14.75 13.63 -5.18
CA PRO A 261 15.69 14.73 -5.41
C PRO A 261 14.94 16.06 -5.54
N ARG A 262 15.43 17.10 -4.91
CA ARG A 262 14.89 18.46 -5.07
C ARG A 262 15.17 19.02 -6.46
N PHE A 263 16.28 18.57 -7.05
CA PHE A 263 16.73 18.95 -8.39
C PHE A 263 16.93 17.69 -9.22
N PRO A 264 16.79 17.80 -10.56
CA PRO A 264 17.12 16.69 -11.45
C PRO A 264 18.53 16.16 -11.12
N VAL A 265 18.68 14.83 -11.09
CA VAL A 265 19.98 14.17 -11.01
C VAL A 265 20.45 13.90 -12.44
N ALA A 266 21.70 14.24 -12.72
CA ALA A 266 22.33 13.98 -14.02
C ALA A 266 22.69 12.51 -14.14
#